data_63c5e196ffd43c2789150a05ddc8d8c2
#
_entry.id   63c5e196ffd43c2789150a05ddc8d8c2
#
_cell.length_a   1.000
_cell.length_b   1.000
_cell.length_c   1.000
_cell.angle_alpha   90.00
_cell.angle_beta   90.00
_cell.angle_gamma   90.00
#
_symmetry.space_group_name_H-M   'P 1'
#
loop_
_entity.id
_entity.type
_entity.pdbx_description
1 polymer ?
#
loop_
_entity_poly.entity_id
_entity_poly.type
_entity_poly.pdbx_seq_one_letter_code
_entity_poly.pdbx_strand_id
1 'polypeptide(L)'
;GYYEGLCNMYPTAISQAVESIAKVACGLLFSHYVFTHETQVLAYFPAGTPILPIAAAAAVLGVTLSTACGVLYFFFRNLGGDGLPKAVSSSASLSIGSLMRSLFQIMLPVALGSFVTNLTSLIDLCTMMRCFDHLQQTQAAALFQKFGAVAAESTFPALVYGAFSGMALTVFNLVPSVTNMFGKSVLPCAAQSWAKGQKEAVQKQLQSVLFLTALIALPAAGGLFCLSDSILTLLYPGQETACRIAAESLRSLLPGMVFLCFTMPLFSILQGIGRADLPVKYMLPCVAVKLLGNILFLQIPACSLLGAGLSTSLCYALLFGMTLFSLCRMLGMSLRGLKPILPLCYAATMSITTAYLFRNLTRAMPLPVMLLCSVGSAVVMYGVVLLLLEKTANRLREGLCFRMV
;
A
#
# COMPACT_ATOMS: atom_id res chain seq x y z
N GLY A 1 -3.39 -5.70 19.80
CA GLY A 1 -3.57 -7.13 20.06
C GLY A 1 -4.72 -7.43 21.02
N TYR A 2 -4.71 -6.91 22.26
CA TYR A 2 -5.70 -7.26 23.29
C TYR A 2 -7.14 -6.91 22.87
N TYR A 3 -7.40 -5.67 22.49
CA TYR A 3 -8.73 -5.24 22.03
C TYR A 3 -9.18 -5.89 20.72
N GLU A 4 -8.25 -6.17 19.82
CA GLU A 4 -8.50 -6.91 18.59
C GLU A 4 -8.91 -8.35 18.87
N GLY A 5 -8.29 -9.00 19.88
CA GLY A 5 -8.67 -10.32 20.34
C GLY A 5 -10.08 -10.37 20.94
N LEU A 6 -10.56 -9.24 21.47
CA LEU A 6 -11.95 -9.07 21.95
C LEU A 6 -12.91 -8.63 20.83
N CYS A 7 -12.49 -8.62 19.56
CA CYS A 7 -13.25 -8.12 18.41
C CYS A 7 -13.67 -6.63 18.55
N ASN A 8 -12.97 -5.85 19.39
CA ASN A 8 -13.20 -4.42 19.54
C ASN A 8 -12.08 -3.62 18.88
N MET A 9 -12.34 -3.15 17.65
CA MET A 9 -11.36 -2.42 16.84
C MET A 9 -11.26 -0.92 17.16
N TYR A 10 -12.24 -0.35 17.90
CA TYR A 10 -12.28 1.10 18.18
C TYR A 10 -11.02 1.64 18.88
N PRO A 11 -10.51 1.03 19.98
CA PRO A 11 -9.34 1.57 20.65
C PRO A 11 -8.08 1.56 19.78
N THR A 12 -7.91 0.52 18.99
CA THR A 12 -6.79 0.41 18.05
C THR A 12 -6.87 1.47 16.96
N ALA A 13 -8.07 1.72 16.40
CA ALA A 13 -8.27 2.75 15.38
C ALA A 13 -7.98 4.15 15.93
N ILE A 14 -8.47 4.47 17.14
CA ILE A 14 -8.21 5.76 17.76
C ILE A 14 -6.70 5.94 18.07
N SER A 15 -6.04 4.91 18.59
CA SER A 15 -4.60 4.95 18.84
C SER A 15 -3.80 5.22 17.56
N GLN A 16 -4.16 4.57 16.45
CA GLN A 16 -3.54 4.80 15.14
C GLN A 16 -3.79 6.21 14.60
N ALA A 17 -4.99 6.76 14.83
CA ALA A 17 -5.30 8.14 14.46
C ALA A 17 -4.46 9.14 15.27
N VAL A 18 -4.38 8.96 16.59
CA VAL A 18 -3.54 9.79 17.47
C VAL A 18 -2.08 9.71 17.07
N GLU A 19 -1.56 8.50 16.83
CA GLU A 19 -0.19 8.29 16.38
C GLU A 19 0.06 8.99 15.04
N SER A 20 -0.87 8.91 14.08
CA SER A 20 -0.74 9.53 12.76
C SER A 20 -0.69 11.05 12.84
N ILE A 21 -1.54 11.66 13.67
CA ILE A 21 -1.52 13.12 13.93
C ILE A 21 -0.20 13.52 14.59
N ALA A 22 0.22 12.77 15.61
CA ALA A 22 1.48 13.00 16.31
C ALA A 22 2.70 12.86 15.37
N LYS A 23 2.68 11.91 14.42
CA LYS A 23 3.74 11.76 13.39
C LYS A 23 3.94 13.04 12.59
N VAL A 24 2.84 13.59 12.09
CA VAL A 24 2.89 14.84 11.29
C VAL A 24 3.36 16.00 12.17
N ALA A 25 2.77 16.16 13.35
CA ALA A 25 3.12 17.24 14.25
C ALA A 25 4.59 17.19 14.71
N CYS A 26 5.03 16.05 15.26
CA CYS A 26 6.40 15.89 15.74
C CYS A 26 7.44 15.95 14.60
N GLY A 27 7.15 15.32 13.46
CA GLY A 27 8.03 15.35 12.30
C GLY A 27 8.26 16.78 11.78
N LEU A 28 7.18 17.55 11.61
CA LEU A 28 7.27 18.95 11.18
C LEU A 28 7.94 19.85 12.23
N LEU A 29 7.59 19.70 13.50
CA LEU A 29 8.15 20.50 14.59
C LEU A 29 9.66 20.28 14.70
N PHE A 30 10.13 19.04 14.66
CA PHE A 30 11.55 18.74 14.78
C PHE A 30 12.34 19.17 13.56
N SER A 31 11.81 18.96 12.37
CA SER A 31 12.41 19.46 11.15
C SER A 31 12.49 20.99 11.13
N HIS A 32 11.39 21.67 11.50
CA HIS A 32 11.34 23.13 11.58
C HIS A 32 12.32 23.68 12.63
N TYR A 33 12.44 23.03 13.78
CA TYR A 33 13.39 23.41 14.83
C TYR A 33 14.84 23.39 14.32
N VAL A 34 15.22 22.34 13.56
CA VAL A 34 16.57 22.22 12.97
C VAL A 34 16.83 23.35 11.97
N PHE A 35 15.88 23.69 11.11
CA PHE A 35 16.03 24.80 10.15
C PHE A 35 16.08 26.15 10.85
N THR A 36 15.30 26.36 11.91
CA THR A 36 15.27 27.64 12.62
C THR A 36 16.54 27.88 13.44
N HIS A 37 17.17 26.82 13.96
CA HIS A 37 18.37 26.87 14.78
C HIS A 37 19.60 26.28 14.08
N GLU A 38 19.70 26.49 12.76
CA GLU A 38 20.73 25.92 11.90
C GLU A 38 22.15 26.09 12.45
N THR A 39 22.55 27.32 12.83
CA THR A 39 23.87 27.61 13.37
C THR A 39 24.19 26.86 14.66
N GLN A 40 23.23 26.73 15.55
CA GLN A 40 23.41 26.02 16.81
C GLN A 40 23.50 24.51 16.59
N VAL A 41 22.65 23.98 15.72
CA VAL A 41 22.63 22.54 15.41
C VAL A 41 23.91 22.13 14.67
N LEU A 42 24.36 22.91 13.69
CA LEU A 42 25.59 22.61 12.94
C LEU A 42 26.85 22.68 13.81
N ALA A 43 26.83 23.42 14.94
CA ALA A 43 27.95 23.44 15.87
C ALA A 43 28.27 22.07 16.51
N TYR A 44 27.32 21.15 16.54
CA TYR A 44 27.49 19.77 17.03
C TYR A 44 27.96 18.78 15.97
N PHE A 45 28.08 19.19 14.71
CA PHE A 45 28.47 18.33 13.60
C PHE A 45 29.78 18.83 12.96
N PRO A 46 30.50 17.97 12.23
CA PRO A 46 31.73 18.37 11.53
C PRO A 46 31.47 19.52 10.54
N ALA A 47 32.47 20.40 10.40
CA ALA A 47 32.39 21.53 9.47
C ALA A 47 32.11 21.06 8.03
N GLY A 48 31.13 21.69 7.38
CA GLY A 48 30.72 21.35 6.02
C GLY A 48 29.58 20.30 5.92
N THR A 49 29.02 19.83 7.06
CA THR A 49 27.86 18.92 7.04
C THR A 49 26.62 19.68 6.53
N PRO A 50 25.93 19.18 5.47
CA PRO A 50 24.71 19.82 4.98
C PRO A 50 23.57 19.70 6.00
N ILE A 51 22.74 20.75 6.14
CA ILE A 51 21.64 20.81 7.11
C ILE A 51 20.51 19.83 6.77
N LEU A 52 20.28 19.53 5.50
CA LEU A 52 19.14 18.74 5.01
C LEU A 52 19.09 17.31 5.58
N PRO A 53 20.19 16.52 5.61
CA PRO A 53 20.21 15.21 6.26
C PRO A 53 19.94 15.27 7.77
N ILE A 54 20.38 16.33 8.44
CA ILE A 54 20.14 16.51 9.89
C ILE A 54 18.66 16.80 10.12
N ALA A 55 18.04 17.67 9.33
CA ALA A 55 16.62 17.95 9.40
C ALA A 55 15.78 16.69 9.08
N ALA A 56 16.20 15.88 8.12
CA ALA A 56 15.56 14.60 7.82
C ALA A 56 15.68 13.61 8.99
N ALA A 57 16.86 13.50 9.61
CA ALA A 57 17.05 12.67 10.79
C ALA A 57 16.18 13.13 11.97
N ALA A 58 16.07 14.43 12.20
CA ALA A 58 15.19 15.00 13.22
C ALA A 58 13.71 14.71 12.95
N ALA A 59 13.26 14.76 11.69
CA ALA A 59 11.92 14.38 11.32
C ALA A 59 11.65 12.89 11.63
N VAL A 60 12.60 11.99 11.33
CA VAL A 60 12.49 10.55 11.65
C VAL A 60 12.45 10.31 13.15
N LEU A 61 13.23 11.06 13.96
CA LEU A 61 13.12 11.02 15.43
C LEU A 61 11.73 11.45 15.89
N GLY A 62 11.14 12.47 15.28
CA GLY A 62 9.75 12.88 15.54
C GLY A 62 8.75 11.78 15.27
N VAL A 63 8.90 11.06 14.16
CA VAL A 63 8.09 9.89 13.83
C VAL A 63 8.24 8.78 14.87
N THR A 64 9.47 8.53 15.35
CA THR A 64 9.71 7.52 16.39
C THR A 64 9.06 7.93 17.71
N LEU A 65 9.15 9.20 18.10
CA LEU A 65 8.52 9.72 19.32
C LEU A 65 6.99 9.67 19.25
N SER A 66 6.40 9.80 18.07
CA SER A 66 4.94 9.73 17.89
C SER A 66 4.35 8.38 18.31
N THR A 67 5.12 7.29 18.22
CA THR A 67 4.66 5.96 18.67
C THR A 67 4.45 5.93 20.19
N ALA A 68 5.20 6.74 20.94
CA ALA A 68 4.98 6.91 22.38
C ALA A 68 3.59 7.50 22.69
N CYS A 69 3.07 8.39 21.81
CA CYS A 69 1.71 8.93 21.98
C CYS A 69 0.64 7.84 21.87
N GLY A 70 0.81 6.86 20.98
CA GLY A 70 -0.05 5.68 20.88
C GLY A 70 -0.02 4.81 22.14
N VAL A 71 1.17 4.61 22.71
CA VAL A 71 1.34 3.88 23.97
C VAL A 71 0.70 4.64 25.14
N LEU A 72 0.90 5.95 25.23
CA LEU A 72 0.30 6.81 26.24
C LEU A 72 -1.23 6.77 26.18
N TYR A 73 -1.81 6.79 24.99
CA TYR A 73 -3.25 6.64 24.82
C TYR A 73 -3.76 5.35 25.47
N PHE A 74 -3.13 4.20 25.21
CA PHE A 74 -3.53 2.94 25.84
C PHE A 74 -3.29 2.93 27.35
N PHE A 75 -2.21 3.54 27.82
CA PHE A 75 -1.91 3.66 29.22
C PHE A 75 -3.01 4.45 29.97
N PHE A 76 -3.38 5.64 29.47
CA PHE A 76 -4.45 6.45 30.08
C PHE A 76 -5.82 5.77 30.01
N ARG A 77 -6.11 5.10 28.90
CA ARG A 77 -7.36 4.34 28.76
C ARG A 77 -7.44 3.19 29.76
N ASN A 78 -6.32 2.52 30.03
CA ASN A 78 -6.28 1.43 31.00
C ASN A 78 -6.43 1.92 32.44
N LEU A 79 -5.91 3.12 32.75
CA LEU A 79 -6.11 3.78 34.05
C LEU A 79 -7.57 4.22 34.27
N GLY A 80 -8.31 4.56 33.21
CA GLY A 80 -9.72 4.95 33.29
C GLY A 80 -10.70 3.82 33.62
N GLY A 81 -10.21 2.60 33.80
CA GLY A 81 -11.02 1.47 34.28
C GLY A 81 -12.00 0.89 33.23
N ASP A 82 -12.00 1.41 32.00
CA ASP A 82 -12.87 0.96 30.93
C ASP A 82 -12.35 -0.32 30.25
N GLY A 83 -12.44 -1.46 30.92
CA GLY A 83 -12.46 -2.64 30.12
C GLY A 83 -11.44 -3.74 30.28
N LEU A 84 -10.88 -3.96 31.44
CA LEU A 84 -10.45 -5.32 31.73
C LEU A 84 -11.71 -6.11 32.13
N PRO A 85 -12.20 -7.07 31.31
CA PRO A 85 -13.20 -7.99 31.79
C PRO A 85 -12.63 -8.58 33.08
N LYS A 86 -13.39 -8.45 34.20
CA LYS A 86 -13.04 -9.11 35.46
C LYS A 86 -12.63 -10.52 35.08
N ALA A 87 -11.42 -10.91 35.49
CA ALA A 87 -10.89 -12.24 35.20
C ALA A 87 -11.96 -13.25 35.58
N VAL A 88 -12.58 -13.83 34.58
CA VAL A 88 -13.36 -15.05 34.77
C VAL A 88 -12.31 -16.07 35.21
N SER A 89 -12.34 -16.44 36.46
CA SER A 89 -11.48 -17.47 37.02
C SER A 89 -11.82 -18.80 36.36
N SER A 90 -11.35 -18.98 35.11
CA SER A 90 -11.35 -20.26 34.44
C SER A 90 -10.14 -21.04 34.99
N SER A 91 -10.44 -22.16 35.57
CA SER A 91 -9.54 -23.08 36.25
C SER A 91 -8.46 -23.76 35.40
N ALA A 92 -8.15 -23.27 34.26
CA ALA A 92 -7.04 -23.72 33.42
C ALA A 92 -6.00 -22.62 33.28
N SER A 93 -5.10 -22.51 34.25
CA SER A 93 -3.91 -21.69 34.11
C SER A 93 -2.98 -22.33 33.07
N LEU A 94 -3.01 -21.83 31.84
CA LEU A 94 -2.02 -22.19 30.84
C LEU A 94 -0.62 -21.77 31.37
N SER A 95 0.33 -22.71 31.35
CA SER A 95 1.72 -22.39 31.72
C SER A 95 2.23 -21.23 30.85
N ILE A 96 2.87 -20.26 31.47
CA ILE A 96 3.48 -19.11 30.76
C ILE A 96 4.39 -19.59 29.62
N GLY A 97 5.13 -20.70 29.82
CA GLY A 97 5.99 -21.27 28.78
C GLY A 97 5.22 -21.77 27.55
N SER A 98 4.03 -22.40 27.73
CA SER A 98 3.20 -22.84 26.60
C SER A 98 2.59 -21.65 25.84
N LEU A 99 2.23 -20.59 26.58
CA LEU A 99 1.69 -19.35 26.00
C LEU A 99 2.75 -18.63 25.18
N MET A 100 3.97 -18.47 25.72
CA MET A 100 5.10 -17.88 25.02
C MET A 100 5.47 -18.67 23.76
N ARG A 101 5.50 -19.98 23.84
CA ARG A 101 5.77 -20.84 22.67
C ARG A 101 4.74 -20.63 21.56
N SER A 102 3.45 -20.61 21.91
CA SER A 102 2.39 -20.35 20.94
C SER A 102 2.47 -18.96 20.33
N LEU A 103 2.78 -17.94 21.12
CA LEU A 103 3.02 -16.58 20.62
C LEU A 103 4.19 -16.55 19.63
N PHE A 104 5.34 -17.14 19.97
CA PHE A 104 6.50 -17.18 19.09
C PHE A 104 6.20 -17.91 17.77
N GLN A 105 5.45 -19.01 17.80
CA GLN A 105 5.05 -19.74 16.60
C GLN A 105 4.22 -18.89 15.63
N ILE A 106 3.39 -17.98 16.13
CA ILE A 106 2.57 -17.07 15.31
C ILE A 106 3.36 -15.82 14.91
N MET A 107 4.09 -15.23 15.87
CA MET A 107 4.81 -13.96 15.64
C MET A 107 5.99 -14.12 14.68
N LEU A 108 6.74 -15.22 14.76
CA LEU A 108 7.95 -15.41 13.96
C LEU A 108 7.68 -15.39 12.45
N PRO A 109 6.68 -16.12 11.90
CA PRO A 109 6.35 -16.03 10.48
C PRO A 109 5.91 -14.61 10.06
N VAL A 110 5.12 -13.92 10.90
CA VAL A 110 4.67 -12.56 10.61
C VAL A 110 5.84 -11.57 10.60
N ALA A 111 6.74 -11.67 11.57
CA ALA A 111 7.95 -10.86 11.64
C ALA A 111 8.88 -11.10 10.44
N LEU A 112 9.08 -12.36 10.06
CA LEU A 112 9.83 -12.71 8.85
C LEU A 112 9.18 -12.14 7.59
N GLY A 113 7.86 -12.17 7.47
CA GLY A 113 7.14 -11.53 6.37
C GLY A 113 7.41 -10.03 6.29
N SER A 114 7.34 -9.34 7.42
CA SER A 114 7.67 -7.91 7.51
C SER A 114 9.14 -7.63 7.15
N PHE A 115 10.06 -8.47 7.62
CA PHE A 115 11.48 -8.38 7.27
C PHE A 115 11.69 -8.52 5.76
N VAL A 116 11.07 -9.52 5.12
CA VAL A 116 11.15 -9.71 3.66
C VAL A 116 10.57 -8.52 2.91
N THR A 117 9.48 -7.92 3.39
CA THR A 117 8.92 -6.70 2.79
C THR A 117 9.89 -5.53 2.85
N ASN A 118 10.56 -5.31 3.98
CA ASN A 118 11.60 -4.27 4.10
C ASN A 118 12.83 -4.57 3.22
N LEU A 119 13.18 -5.85 3.06
CA LEU A 119 14.26 -6.27 2.16
C LEU A 119 13.97 -5.88 0.71
N THR A 120 12.71 -5.90 0.27
CA THR A 120 12.35 -5.43 -1.08
C THR A 120 12.66 -3.95 -1.31
N SER A 121 12.47 -3.11 -0.29
CA SER A 121 12.81 -1.68 -0.35
C SER A 121 14.33 -1.45 -0.38
N LEU A 122 15.08 -2.27 0.35
CA LEU A 122 16.54 -2.25 0.32
C LEU A 122 17.08 -2.70 -1.06
N ILE A 123 16.46 -3.68 -1.68
CA ILE A 123 16.79 -4.12 -3.05
C ILE A 123 16.58 -2.95 -4.03
N ASP A 124 15.46 -2.22 -3.93
CA ASP A 124 15.21 -1.07 -4.78
C ASP A 124 16.29 0.01 -4.58
N LEU A 125 16.63 0.34 -3.34
CA LEU A 125 17.69 1.30 -3.03
C LEU A 125 19.01 0.90 -3.69
N CYS A 126 19.48 -0.31 -3.39
CA CYS A 126 20.80 -0.77 -3.87
C CYS A 126 20.84 -0.91 -5.39
N THR A 127 19.79 -1.43 -6.01
CA THR A 127 19.76 -1.66 -7.47
C THR A 127 19.59 -0.34 -8.22
N MET A 128 18.70 0.54 -7.79
CA MET A 128 18.49 1.83 -8.45
C MET A 128 19.73 2.71 -8.34
N MET A 129 20.31 2.87 -7.14
CA MET A 129 21.50 3.69 -6.96
C MET A 129 22.65 3.21 -7.86
N ARG A 130 22.97 1.90 -7.83
CA ARG A 130 24.06 1.33 -8.65
C ARG A 130 23.78 1.39 -10.16
N CYS A 131 22.56 1.09 -10.58
CA CYS A 131 22.21 1.10 -12.00
C CYS A 131 22.22 2.51 -12.58
N PHE A 132 21.70 3.50 -11.87
CA PHE A 132 21.72 4.90 -12.34
C PHE A 132 23.11 5.50 -12.30
N ASP A 133 23.96 5.16 -11.33
CA ASP A 133 25.37 5.54 -11.30
C ASP A 133 26.14 4.94 -12.50
N HIS A 134 25.93 3.66 -12.78
CA HIS A 134 26.51 2.99 -13.95
C HIS A 134 26.02 3.60 -15.28
N LEU A 135 24.73 3.92 -15.38
CA LEU A 135 24.17 4.58 -16.57
C LEU A 135 24.72 6.00 -16.78
N GLN A 136 24.96 6.75 -15.72
CA GLN A 136 25.64 8.06 -15.82
C GLN A 136 27.05 7.92 -16.41
N GLN A 137 27.79 6.87 -16.05
CA GLN A 137 29.16 6.66 -16.54
C GLN A 137 29.21 6.12 -17.98
N THR A 138 28.25 5.27 -18.36
CA THR A 138 28.29 4.56 -19.64
C THR A 138 27.40 5.17 -20.72
N GLN A 139 26.29 5.81 -20.35
CA GLN A 139 25.27 6.29 -21.28
C GLN A 139 24.78 7.69 -20.92
N ALA A 140 25.70 8.57 -20.55
CA ALA A 140 25.43 9.96 -20.14
C ALA A 140 24.60 10.73 -21.19
N ALA A 141 24.87 10.56 -22.49
CA ALA A 141 24.16 11.24 -23.56
C ALA A 141 22.65 10.87 -23.60
N ALA A 142 22.30 9.59 -23.42
CA ALA A 142 20.91 9.15 -23.38
C ALA A 142 20.15 9.67 -22.16
N LEU A 143 20.81 9.71 -20.99
CA LEU A 143 20.25 10.30 -19.80
C LEU A 143 20.08 11.82 -19.91
N PHE A 144 21.06 12.51 -20.51
CA PHE A 144 20.97 13.94 -20.75
C PHE A 144 19.82 14.30 -21.69
N GLN A 145 19.61 13.51 -22.74
CA GLN A 145 18.47 13.70 -23.65
C GLN A 145 17.12 13.54 -22.95
N LYS A 146 17.02 12.63 -21.96
CA LYS A 146 15.76 12.34 -21.25
C LYS A 146 15.52 13.31 -20.08
N PHE A 147 16.55 13.68 -19.33
CA PHE A 147 16.45 14.41 -18.06
C PHE A 147 17.11 15.79 -18.07
N GLY A 148 17.80 16.17 -19.15
CA GLY A 148 18.50 17.44 -19.26
C GLY A 148 19.73 17.53 -18.36
N ALA A 149 20.08 18.75 -17.96
CA ALA A 149 21.29 19.04 -17.17
C ALA A 149 21.33 18.31 -15.81
N VAL A 150 20.18 18.02 -15.21
CA VAL A 150 20.09 17.33 -13.90
C VAL A 150 20.70 15.93 -13.97
N ALA A 151 20.67 15.28 -15.14
CA ALA A 151 21.28 13.96 -15.32
C ALA A 151 22.80 13.95 -15.19
N ALA A 152 23.46 15.10 -15.30
CA ALA A 152 24.93 15.24 -15.15
C ALA A 152 25.36 15.47 -13.69
N GLU A 153 24.43 15.73 -12.78
CA GLU A 153 24.74 15.96 -11.37
C GLU A 153 25.10 14.64 -10.67
N SER A 154 26.10 14.68 -9.78
CA SER A 154 26.48 13.50 -8.96
C SER A 154 25.36 13.03 -8.03
N THR A 155 24.39 13.90 -7.74
CA THR A 155 23.21 13.61 -6.91
C THR A 155 22.05 12.95 -7.67
N PHE A 156 22.15 12.80 -9.00
CA PHE A 156 21.08 12.31 -9.84
C PHE A 156 20.54 10.91 -9.43
N PRO A 157 21.38 9.89 -9.12
CA PRO A 157 20.86 8.60 -8.65
C PRO A 157 20.05 8.73 -7.35
N ALA A 158 20.49 9.58 -6.43
CA ALA A 158 19.76 9.85 -5.19
C ALA A 158 18.45 10.60 -5.44
N LEU A 159 18.41 11.55 -6.38
CA LEU A 159 17.20 12.24 -6.79
C LEU A 159 16.18 11.26 -7.37
N VAL A 160 16.60 10.37 -8.26
CA VAL A 160 15.72 9.37 -8.88
C VAL A 160 15.15 8.42 -7.82
N TYR A 161 16.00 7.89 -6.94
CA TYR A 161 15.53 7.03 -5.86
C TYR A 161 14.63 7.79 -4.86
N GLY A 162 14.96 9.02 -4.53
CA GLY A 162 14.13 9.88 -3.67
C GLY A 162 12.75 10.15 -4.27
N ALA A 163 12.67 10.46 -5.57
CA ALA A 163 11.42 10.63 -6.29
C ALA A 163 10.59 9.32 -6.33
N PHE A 164 11.25 8.19 -6.56
CA PHE A 164 10.62 6.87 -6.53
C PHE A 164 10.10 6.51 -5.14
N SER A 165 10.96 6.53 -4.11
CA SER A 165 10.62 6.07 -2.77
C SER A 165 9.83 7.08 -1.95
N GLY A 166 10.20 8.37 -2.03
CA GLY A 166 9.57 9.42 -1.24
C GLY A 166 8.27 9.95 -1.83
N MET A 167 8.13 9.98 -3.15
CA MET A 167 6.94 10.51 -3.81
C MET A 167 6.07 9.41 -4.39
N ALA A 168 6.59 8.59 -5.33
CA ALA A 168 5.79 7.59 -6.03
C ALA A 168 5.28 6.49 -5.10
N LEU A 169 6.14 5.88 -4.28
CA LEU A 169 5.73 4.83 -3.33
C LEU A 169 4.83 5.36 -2.21
N THR A 170 4.95 6.62 -1.82
CA THR A 170 4.04 7.24 -0.85
C THR A 170 2.62 7.28 -1.38
N VAL A 171 2.43 7.76 -2.62
CA VAL A 171 1.12 7.79 -3.28
C VAL A 171 0.61 6.37 -3.58
N PHE A 172 1.49 5.47 -4.03
CA PHE A 172 1.18 4.06 -4.25
C PHE A 172 0.60 3.40 -2.99
N ASN A 173 1.18 3.65 -1.82
CA ASN A 173 0.77 3.00 -0.56
C ASN A 173 -0.56 3.50 0.01
N LEU A 174 -1.14 4.57 -0.49
CA LEU A 174 -2.44 5.09 -0.01
C LEU A 174 -3.55 4.05 -0.19
N VAL A 175 -3.67 3.46 -1.38
CA VAL A 175 -4.75 2.51 -1.68
C VAL A 175 -4.58 1.16 -0.96
N PRO A 176 -3.39 0.53 -0.96
CA PRO A 176 -3.12 -0.67 -0.15
C PRO A 176 -3.39 -0.48 1.34
N SER A 177 -3.13 0.71 1.89
CA SER A 177 -3.42 1.01 3.30
C SER A 177 -4.91 0.88 3.63
N VAL A 178 -5.78 1.38 2.75
CA VAL A 178 -7.24 1.25 2.90
C VAL A 178 -7.68 -0.21 2.75
N THR A 179 -7.20 -0.91 1.74
CA THR A 179 -7.60 -2.32 1.50
C THR A 179 -7.08 -3.28 2.58
N ASN A 180 -5.97 -2.94 3.24
CA ASN A 180 -5.45 -3.71 4.37
C ASN A 180 -6.41 -3.70 5.58
N MET A 181 -7.24 -2.66 5.73
CA MET A 181 -8.28 -2.65 6.77
C MET A 181 -9.32 -3.76 6.55
N PHE A 182 -9.67 -4.07 5.30
CA PHE A 182 -10.56 -5.20 4.99
C PHE A 182 -9.94 -6.54 5.40
N GLY A 183 -8.63 -6.69 5.19
CA GLY A 183 -7.89 -7.85 5.66
C GLY A 183 -7.96 -8.02 7.17
N LYS A 184 -7.70 -6.96 7.92
CA LYS A 184 -7.78 -6.97 9.39
C LYS A 184 -9.18 -7.33 9.89
N SER A 185 -10.23 -6.84 9.22
CA SER A 185 -11.62 -7.11 9.59
C SER A 185 -12.05 -8.55 9.29
N VAL A 186 -11.55 -9.15 8.20
CA VAL A 186 -11.92 -10.52 7.81
C VAL A 186 -11.18 -11.59 8.59
N LEU A 187 -9.99 -11.28 9.13
CA LEU A 187 -9.13 -12.23 9.84
C LEU A 187 -9.85 -12.98 10.97
N PRO A 188 -10.49 -12.31 11.96
CA PRO A 188 -11.17 -13.00 13.05
C PRO A 188 -12.41 -13.80 12.56
N CYS A 189 -13.11 -13.27 11.56
CA CYS A 189 -14.27 -13.97 10.97
C CYS A 189 -13.84 -15.26 10.25
N ALA A 190 -12.73 -15.21 9.50
CA ALA A 190 -12.18 -16.38 8.82
C ALA A 190 -11.68 -17.42 9.82
N ALA A 191 -11.01 -17.00 10.90
CA ALA A 191 -10.54 -17.87 11.96
C ALA A 191 -11.71 -18.59 12.66
N GLN A 192 -12.76 -17.85 12.99
CA GLN A 192 -13.95 -18.42 13.63
C GLN A 192 -14.68 -19.43 12.73
N SER A 193 -14.89 -19.07 11.45
CA SER A 193 -15.57 -19.94 10.48
C SER A 193 -14.74 -21.20 10.19
N TRP A 194 -13.43 -21.06 10.11
CA TRP A 194 -12.52 -22.20 9.91
C TRP A 194 -12.50 -23.15 11.10
N ALA A 195 -12.46 -22.63 12.34
CA ALA A 195 -12.52 -23.42 13.57
C ALA A 195 -13.82 -24.23 13.69
N LYS A 196 -14.93 -23.71 13.13
CA LYS A 196 -16.23 -24.41 13.06
C LYS A 196 -16.32 -25.38 11.87
N GLY A 197 -15.30 -25.54 11.04
CA GLY A 197 -15.31 -26.40 9.86
C GLY A 197 -16.15 -25.85 8.67
N GLN A 198 -16.60 -24.59 8.73
CA GLN A 198 -17.51 -23.98 7.76
C GLN A 198 -16.73 -23.40 6.56
N LYS A 199 -16.21 -24.26 5.68
CA LYS A 199 -15.43 -23.84 4.50
C LYS A 199 -16.21 -22.91 3.57
N GLU A 200 -17.51 -23.12 3.39
CA GLU A 200 -18.36 -22.27 2.55
C GLU A 200 -18.48 -20.85 3.09
N ALA A 201 -18.48 -20.66 4.42
CA ALA A 201 -18.49 -19.34 5.03
C ALA A 201 -17.18 -18.60 4.72
N VAL A 202 -16.03 -19.29 4.80
CA VAL A 202 -14.72 -18.71 4.44
C VAL A 202 -14.66 -18.36 2.94
N GLN A 203 -15.26 -19.20 2.05
CA GLN A 203 -15.35 -18.88 0.62
C GLN A 203 -16.16 -17.60 0.37
N LYS A 204 -17.32 -17.43 1.04
CA LYS A 204 -18.14 -16.23 0.94
C LYS A 204 -17.39 -14.99 1.45
N GLN A 205 -16.66 -15.12 2.57
CA GLN A 205 -15.83 -14.04 3.10
C GLN A 205 -14.72 -13.65 2.13
N LEU A 206 -14.07 -14.64 1.50
CA LEU A 206 -13.05 -14.41 0.46
C LEU A 206 -13.63 -13.63 -0.73
N GLN A 207 -14.79 -14.07 -1.25
CA GLN A 207 -15.46 -13.38 -2.36
C GLN A 207 -15.84 -11.95 -2.01
N SER A 208 -16.42 -11.73 -0.81
CA SER A 208 -16.82 -10.40 -0.34
C SER A 208 -15.64 -9.46 -0.21
N VAL A 209 -14.52 -9.93 0.35
CA VAL A 209 -13.31 -9.10 0.51
C VAL A 209 -12.67 -8.77 -0.84
N LEU A 210 -12.61 -9.73 -1.76
CA LEU A 210 -12.09 -9.49 -3.10
C LEU A 210 -12.98 -8.50 -3.87
N PHE A 211 -14.29 -8.59 -3.72
CA PHE A 211 -15.24 -7.65 -4.31
C PHE A 211 -15.05 -6.23 -3.76
N LEU A 212 -14.99 -6.06 -2.42
CA LEU A 212 -14.76 -4.77 -1.77
C LEU A 212 -13.39 -4.18 -2.13
N THR A 213 -12.37 -5.02 -2.23
CA THR A 213 -11.03 -4.59 -2.68
C THR A 213 -11.06 -4.10 -4.12
N ALA A 214 -11.71 -4.84 -5.03
CA ALA A 214 -11.86 -4.46 -6.42
C ALA A 214 -12.63 -3.14 -6.58
N LEU A 215 -13.68 -2.96 -5.77
CA LEU A 215 -14.52 -1.76 -5.76
C LEU A 215 -13.71 -0.47 -5.53
N ILE A 216 -12.65 -0.54 -4.73
CA ILE A 216 -11.79 0.61 -4.40
C ILE A 216 -10.53 0.63 -5.25
N ALA A 217 -9.82 -0.51 -5.36
CA ALA A 217 -8.50 -0.56 -5.97
C ALA A 217 -8.52 -0.29 -7.49
N LEU A 218 -9.54 -0.77 -8.20
CA LEU A 218 -9.59 -0.62 -9.65
C LEU A 218 -9.79 0.85 -10.09
N PRO A 219 -10.82 1.58 -9.61
CA PRO A 219 -10.97 2.99 -9.99
C PRO A 219 -9.84 3.86 -9.45
N ALA A 220 -9.32 3.57 -8.25
CA ALA A 220 -8.20 4.31 -7.68
C ALA A 220 -6.93 4.15 -8.53
N ALA A 221 -6.59 2.93 -8.97
CA ALA A 221 -5.44 2.69 -9.83
C ALA A 221 -5.55 3.45 -11.16
N GLY A 222 -6.72 3.40 -11.78
CA GLY A 222 -6.96 4.11 -13.03
C GLY A 222 -6.95 5.62 -12.90
N GLY A 223 -7.55 6.15 -11.84
CA GLY A 223 -7.50 7.58 -11.51
C GLY A 223 -6.07 8.06 -11.28
N LEU A 224 -5.30 7.34 -10.48
CA LEU A 224 -3.87 7.61 -10.25
C LEU A 224 -3.07 7.51 -11.55
N PHE A 225 -3.37 6.57 -12.44
CA PHE A 225 -2.69 6.43 -13.73
C PHE A 225 -2.87 7.69 -14.59
N CYS A 226 -4.10 8.17 -14.72
CA CYS A 226 -4.42 9.35 -15.52
C CYS A 226 -3.94 10.66 -14.91
N LEU A 227 -3.99 10.78 -13.60
CA LEU A 227 -3.78 12.03 -12.87
C LEU A 227 -2.44 12.08 -12.11
N SER A 228 -1.53 11.10 -12.30
CA SER A 228 -0.26 10.99 -11.56
C SER A 228 0.57 12.28 -11.57
N ASP A 229 0.78 12.91 -12.74
CA ASP A 229 1.53 14.17 -12.82
C ASP A 229 0.87 15.27 -12.00
N SER A 230 -0.44 15.44 -12.19
CA SER A 230 -1.19 16.53 -11.56
C SER A 230 -1.28 16.35 -10.04
N ILE A 231 -1.43 15.12 -9.57
CA ILE A 231 -1.46 14.79 -8.13
C ILE A 231 -0.09 15.06 -7.50
N LEU A 232 0.99 14.59 -8.12
CA LEU A 232 2.33 14.78 -7.60
C LEU A 232 2.76 16.26 -7.61
N THR A 233 2.44 17.00 -8.67
CA THR A 233 2.71 18.45 -8.72
C THR A 233 1.92 19.22 -7.65
N LEU A 234 0.70 18.79 -7.33
CA LEU A 234 -0.09 19.39 -6.25
C LEU A 234 0.50 19.09 -4.87
N LEU A 235 0.97 17.85 -4.65
CA LEU A 235 1.51 17.41 -3.36
C LEU A 235 2.94 17.95 -3.10
N TYR A 236 3.73 18.14 -4.16
CA TYR A 236 5.13 18.54 -4.07
C TYR A 236 5.42 19.78 -4.93
N PRO A 237 4.87 20.96 -4.56
CA PRO A 237 5.07 22.19 -5.32
C PRO A 237 6.54 22.58 -5.36
N GLY A 238 7.00 23.11 -6.50
CA GLY A 238 8.39 23.56 -6.69
C GLY A 238 9.39 22.45 -7.03
N GLN A 239 8.96 21.19 -7.15
CA GLN A 239 9.83 20.05 -7.49
C GLN A 239 9.45 19.40 -8.83
N GLU A 240 9.35 20.20 -9.89
CA GLU A 240 8.82 19.74 -11.18
C GLU A 240 9.58 18.54 -11.76
N THR A 241 10.91 18.56 -11.72
CA THR A 241 11.73 17.45 -12.25
C THR A 241 11.52 16.17 -11.46
N ALA A 242 11.52 16.23 -10.12
CA ALA A 242 11.28 15.08 -9.27
C ALA A 242 9.84 14.54 -9.45
N CYS A 243 8.85 15.44 -9.60
CA CYS A 243 7.46 15.06 -9.87
C CYS A 243 7.30 14.30 -11.19
N ARG A 244 8.00 14.72 -12.26
CA ARG A 244 7.99 14.00 -13.55
C ARG A 244 8.58 12.60 -13.43
N ILE A 245 9.73 12.47 -12.75
CA ILE A 245 10.37 11.18 -12.47
C ILE A 245 9.44 10.29 -11.65
N ALA A 246 8.86 10.84 -10.58
CA ALA A 246 7.94 10.12 -9.71
C ALA A 246 6.65 9.69 -10.43
N ALA A 247 6.10 10.52 -11.33
CA ALA A 247 4.88 10.20 -12.08
C ALA A 247 5.10 9.05 -13.07
N GLU A 248 6.24 9.03 -13.77
CA GLU A 248 6.60 7.92 -14.67
C GLU A 248 6.76 6.62 -13.87
N SER A 249 7.47 6.67 -12.74
CA SER A 249 7.64 5.55 -11.82
C SER A 249 6.31 5.08 -11.22
N LEU A 250 5.44 6.02 -10.81
CA LEU A 250 4.13 5.68 -10.24
C LEU A 250 3.27 4.93 -11.24
N ARG A 251 3.20 5.39 -12.50
CA ARG A 251 2.42 4.70 -13.55
C ARG A 251 2.83 3.25 -13.73
N SER A 252 4.12 2.94 -13.68
CA SER A 252 4.63 1.57 -13.80
C SER A 252 4.37 0.72 -12.55
N LEU A 253 4.21 1.35 -11.38
CA LEU A 253 3.87 0.69 -10.11
C LEU A 253 2.38 0.34 -9.98
N LEU A 254 1.47 1.08 -10.66
CA LEU A 254 0.02 0.95 -10.45
C LEU A 254 -0.54 -0.45 -10.72
N PRO A 255 -0.11 -1.22 -11.75
CA PRO A 255 -0.53 -2.61 -11.89
C PRO A 255 -0.16 -3.44 -10.65
N GLY A 256 1.04 -3.23 -10.11
CA GLY A 256 1.49 -3.87 -8.86
C GLY A 256 0.65 -3.46 -7.65
N MET A 257 0.22 -2.20 -7.59
CA MET A 257 -0.66 -1.70 -6.54
C MET A 257 -1.98 -2.49 -6.49
N VAL A 258 -2.60 -2.74 -7.64
CA VAL A 258 -3.82 -3.53 -7.72
C VAL A 258 -3.60 -4.94 -7.17
N PHE A 259 -2.55 -5.62 -7.60
CA PHE A 259 -2.22 -6.96 -7.09
C PHE A 259 -1.91 -6.95 -5.60
N LEU A 260 -1.20 -5.94 -5.10
CA LEU A 260 -0.91 -5.78 -3.67
C LEU A 260 -2.19 -5.58 -2.85
N CYS A 261 -3.11 -4.73 -3.33
CA CYS A 261 -4.40 -4.51 -2.69
C CYS A 261 -5.18 -5.81 -2.50
N PHE A 262 -5.18 -6.69 -3.48
CA PHE A 262 -5.80 -8.01 -3.37
C PHE A 262 -5.01 -8.96 -2.46
N THR A 263 -3.70 -8.91 -2.49
CA THR A 263 -2.84 -9.83 -1.72
C THR A 263 -2.98 -9.63 -0.21
N MET A 264 -3.13 -8.38 0.26
CA MET A 264 -3.21 -8.07 1.70
C MET A 264 -4.39 -8.79 2.41
N PRO A 265 -5.64 -8.71 1.91
CA PRO A 265 -6.75 -9.46 2.50
C PRO A 265 -6.59 -10.99 2.40
N LEU A 266 -5.98 -11.48 1.30
CA LEU A 266 -5.71 -12.91 1.15
C LEU A 266 -4.73 -13.42 2.21
N PHE A 267 -3.70 -12.64 2.54
CA PHE A 267 -2.77 -12.95 3.63
C PHE A 267 -3.49 -13.03 4.98
N SER A 268 -4.41 -12.09 5.23
CA SER A 268 -5.21 -12.09 6.46
C SER A 268 -6.09 -13.36 6.57
N ILE A 269 -6.69 -13.80 5.47
CA ILE A 269 -7.46 -15.06 5.45
C ILE A 269 -6.53 -16.26 5.71
N LEU A 270 -5.35 -16.33 5.08
CA LEU A 270 -4.37 -17.39 5.34
C LEU A 270 -3.93 -17.40 6.81
N GLN A 271 -3.70 -16.25 7.41
CA GLN A 271 -3.39 -16.13 8.85
C GLN A 271 -4.58 -16.64 9.70
N GLY A 272 -5.81 -16.24 9.36
CA GLY A 272 -7.03 -16.66 10.05
C GLY A 272 -7.26 -18.18 10.03
N ILE A 273 -6.92 -18.86 8.93
CA ILE A 273 -7.02 -20.33 8.82
C ILE A 273 -5.79 -21.07 9.39
N GLY A 274 -4.89 -20.35 10.09
CA GLY A 274 -3.72 -20.92 10.77
C GLY A 274 -2.53 -21.20 9.85
N ARG A 275 -2.50 -20.66 8.63
CA ARG A 275 -1.42 -20.85 7.64
C ARG A 275 -0.60 -19.56 7.43
N ALA A 276 -0.17 -18.93 8.53
CA ALA A 276 0.67 -17.74 8.52
C ALA A 276 2.09 -17.97 7.91
N ASP A 277 2.49 -19.23 7.75
CA ASP A 277 3.74 -19.63 7.12
C ASP A 277 3.75 -19.42 5.59
N LEU A 278 2.61 -19.53 4.93
CA LEU A 278 2.51 -19.50 3.47
C LEU A 278 2.86 -18.13 2.86
N PRO A 279 2.39 -16.99 3.39
CA PRO A 279 2.79 -15.68 2.90
C PRO A 279 4.30 -15.52 2.79
N VAL A 280 5.06 -15.90 3.82
CA VAL A 280 6.52 -15.79 3.83
C VAL A 280 7.16 -16.67 2.76
N LYS A 281 6.68 -17.91 2.62
CA LYS A 281 7.18 -18.85 1.61
C LYS A 281 6.97 -18.34 0.19
N TYR A 282 5.85 -17.64 -0.06
CA TYR A 282 5.55 -17.05 -1.38
C TYR A 282 6.31 -15.76 -1.64
N MET A 283 6.62 -14.99 -0.60
CA MET A 283 7.40 -13.76 -0.73
C MET A 283 8.84 -14.03 -1.17
N LEU A 284 9.47 -15.14 -0.75
CA LEU A 284 10.85 -15.44 -1.10
C LEU A 284 11.11 -15.52 -2.62
N PRO A 285 10.38 -16.35 -3.41
CA PRO A 285 10.57 -16.37 -4.86
C PRO A 285 10.19 -15.03 -5.52
N CYS A 286 9.22 -14.30 -4.97
CA CYS A 286 8.83 -13.00 -5.48
C CYS A 286 9.93 -11.94 -5.31
N VAL A 287 10.66 -11.98 -4.20
CA VAL A 287 11.84 -11.12 -3.98
C VAL A 287 12.95 -11.43 -5.00
N ALA A 288 13.18 -12.71 -5.30
CA ALA A 288 14.15 -13.09 -6.33
C ALA A 288 13.73 -12.57 -7.72
N VAL A 289 12.47 -12.71 -8.08
CA VAL A 289 11.91 -12.16 -9.34
C VAL A 289 12.05 -10.64 -9.38
N LYS A 290 11.81 -9.94 -8.26
CA LYS A 290 12.00 -8.49 -8.17
C LYS A 290 13.46 -8.08 -8.38
N LEU A 291 14.39 -8.77 -7.73
CA LEU A 291 15.82 -8.50 -7.88
C LEU A 291 16.29 -8.70 -9.33
N LEU A 292 15.91 -9.83 -9.94
CA LEU A 292 16.23 -10.12 -11.34
C LEU A 292 15.60 -9.10 -12.28
N GLY A 293 14.33 -8.76 -12.05
CA GLY A 293 13.62 -7.74 -12.83
C GLY A 293 14.26 -6.37 -12.73
N ASN A 294 14.67 -5.93 -11.53
CA ASN A 294 15.41 -4.68 -11.35
C ASN A 294 16.73 -4.71 -12.15
N ILE A 295 17.53 -5.78 -12.05
CA ILE A 295 18.80 -5.88 -12.77
C ILE A 295 18.58 -5.83 -14.29
N LEU A 296 17.56 -6.50 -14.81
CA LEU A 296 17.30 -6.55 -16.24
C LEU A 296 16.71 -5.23 -16.79
N PHE A 297 15.71 -4.66 -16.13
CA PHE A 297 14.99 -3.52 -16.67
C PHE A 297 15.70 -2.18 -16.42
N LEU A 298 16.41 -2.02 -15.28
CA LEU A 298 17.09 -0.76 -14.97
C LEU A 298 18.32 -0.51 -15.84
N GLN A 299 18.92 -1.53 -16.45
CA GLN A 299 20.06 -1.39 -17.35
C GLN A 299 19.68 -0.80 -18.72
N ILE A 300 18.40 -0.81 -19.07
CA ILE A 300 17.89 -0.28 -20.35
C ILE A 300 17.49 1.18 -20.15
N PRO A 301 18.20 2.19 -20.74
CA PRO A 301 17.92 3.62 -20.50
C PRO A 301 16.48 4.03 -20.84
N ALA A 302 15.90 3.47 -21.88
CA ALA A 302 14.52 3.72 -22.26
C ALA A 302 13.52 3.27 -21.18
N CYS A 303 13.82 2.20 -20.46
CA CYS A 303 12.97 1.60 -19.44
C CYS A 303 13.41 1.90 -18.00
N SER A 304 14.50 2.65 -17.80
CA SER A 304 15.16 2.81 -16.50
C SER A 304 14.23 3.27 -15.37
N LEU A 305 13.36 4.27 -15.59
CA LEU A 305 12.38 4.70 -14.59
C LEU A 305 11.20 3.73 -14.45
N LEU A 306 10.78 3.13 -15.55
CA LEU A 306 9.68 2.16 -15.57
C LEU A 306 10.12 0.82 -14.98
N GLY A 307 11.41 0.50 -15.06
CA GLY A 307 11.97 -0.81 -14.73
C GLY A 307 11.71 -1.22 -13.28
N ALA A 308 11.98 -0.35 -12.32
CA ALA A 308 11.73 -0.63 -10.90
C ALA A 308 10.24 -0.83 -10.59
N GLY A 309 9.36 -0.06 -11.24
CA GLY A 309 7.92 -0.21 -11.11
C GLY A 309 7.39 -1.48 -11.77
N LEU A 310 7.89 -1.85 -12.94
CA LEU A 310 7.50 -3.07 -13.64
C LEU A 310 7.95 -4.33 -12.89
N SER A 311 9.19 -4.36 -12.39
CA SER A 311 9.69 -5.49 -11.58
C SER A 311 8.89 -5.67 -10.29
N THR A 312 8.53 -4.56 -9.64
CA THR A 312 7.65 -4.57 -8.46
C THR A 312 6.24 -5.06 -8.82
N SER A 313 5.69 -4.62 -9.95
CA SER A 313 4.38 -5.06 -10.44
C SER A 313 4.36 -6.55 -10.74
N LEU A 314 5.42 -7.09 -11.38
CA LEU A 314 5.56 -8.51 -11.66
C LEU A 314 5.69 -9.32 -10.37
N CYS A 315 6.47 -8.84 -9.39
CA CYS A 315 6.61 -9.43 -8.07
C CYS A 315 5.24 -9.57 -7.38
N TYR A 316 4.44 -8.50 -7.33
CA TYR A 316 3.11 -8.55 -6.68
C TYR A 316 2.10 -9.36 -7.48
N ALA A 317 2.17 -9.39 -8.81
CA ALA A 317 1.33 -10.25 -9.64
C ALA A 317 1.58 -11.73 -9.34
N LEU A 318 2.86 -12.13 -9.26
CA LEU A 318 3.24 -13.50 -8.88
C LEU A 318 2.77 -13.85 -7.46
N LEU A 319 2.98 -12.94 -6.51
CA LEU A 319 2.58 -13.11 -5.11
C LEU A 319 1.06 -13.28 -4.98
N PHE A 320 0.29 -12.47 -5.66
CA PHE A 320 -1.17 -12.58 -5.75
C PHE A 320 -1.59 -13.93 -6.33
N GLY A 321 -1.01 -14.31 -7.48
CA GLY A 321 -1.33 -15.57 -8.16
C GLY A 321 -1.07 -16.79 -7.29
N MET A 322 0.12 -16.87 -6.65
CA MET A 322 0.46 -17.98 -5.75
C MET A 322 -0.47 -18.04 -4.54
N THR A 323 -0.79 -16.89 -3.95
CA THR A 323 -1.65 -16.81 -2.76
C THR A 323 -3.09 -17.19 -3.09
N LEU A 324 -3.64 -16.66 -4.19
CA LEU A 324 -4.99 -16.97 -4.64
C LEU A 324 -5.13 -18.44 -5.02
N PHE A 325 -4.17 -18.98 -5.79
CA PHE A 325 -4.16 -20.40 -6.18
C PHE A 325 -4.17 -21.32 -4.95
N SER A 326 -3.36 -21.00 -3.95
CA SER A 326 -3.27 -21.76 -2.71
C SER A 326 -4.58 -21.75 -1.94
N LEU A 327 -5.20 -20.57 -1.78
CA LEU A 327 -6.50 -20.43 -1.12
C LEU A 327 -7.61 -21.17 -1.88
N CYS A 328 -7.68 -21.03 -3.20
CA CYS A 328 -8.64 -21.75 -4.03
C CYS A 328 -8.51 -23.26 -3.86
N ARG A 329 -7.27 -23.79 -3.83
CA ARG A 329 -7.01 -25.22 -3.62
C ARG A 329 -7.42 -25.68 -2.22
N MET A 330 -7.11 -24.91 -1.18
CA MET A 330 -7.43 -25.27 0.22
C MET A 330 -8.93 -25.24 0.49
N LEU A 331 -9.63 -24.27 -0.10
CA LEU A 331 -11.07 -24.11 0.06
C LEU A 331 -11.89 -24.96 -0.94
N GLY A 332 -11.27 -25.57 -1.96
CA GLY A 332 -11.99 -26.26 -3.02
C GLY A 332 -12.82 -25.33 -3.92
N MET A 333 -12.43 -24.06 -4.03
CA MET A 333 -13.17 -23.05 -4.75
C MET A 333 -12.73 -22.97 -6.22
N SER A 334 -13.69 -22.93 -7.14
CA SER A 334 -13.41 -22.64 -8.56
C SER A 334 -13.23 -21.12 -8.77
N LEU A 335 -12.33 -20.72 -9.69
CA LEU A 335 -12.14 -19.35 -10.13
C LEU A 335 -13.40 -18.69 -10.72
N ARG A 336 -14.42 -19.51 -11.07
CA ARG A 336 -15.73 -19.00 -11.49
C ARG A 336 -16.44 -18.18 -10.42
N GLY A 337 -16.10 -18.36 -9.14
CA GLY A 337 -16.60 -17.53 -8.02
C GLY A 337 -16.12 -16.07 -8.06
N LEU A 338 -15.16 -15.71 -8.92
CA LEU A 338 -14.66 -14.34 -9.10
C LEU A 338 -15.41 -13.55 -10.18
N LYS A 339 -16.40 -14.13 -10.85
CA LYS A 339 -17.22 -13.45 -11.87
C LYS A 339 -17.81 -12.10 -11.44
N PRO A 340 -18.18 -11.86 -10.15
CA PRO A 340 -18.69 -10.57 -9.71
C PRO A 340 -17.70 -9.40 -9.83
N ILE A 341 -16.41 -9.67 -10.06
CA ILE A 341 -15.39 -8.62 -10.25
C ILE A 341 -15.44 -8.02 -11.68
N LEU A 342 -15.92 -8.77 -12.66
CA LEU A 342 -15.94 -8.33 -14.07
C LEU A 342 -16.73 -7.03 -14.31
N PRO A 343 -17.94 -6.84 -13.74
CA PRO A 343 -18.65 -5.56 -13.83
C PRO A 343 -17.87 -4.38 -13.24
N LEU A 344 -17.10 -4.61 -12.18
CA LEU A 344 -16.26 -3.58 -11.57
C LEU A 344 -15.13 -3.13 -12.48
N CYS A 345 -14.53 -4.07 -13.25
CA CYS A 345 -13.54 -3.71 -14.26
C CYS A 345 -14.13 -2.80 -15.35
N TYR A 346 -15.34 -3.11 -15.82
CA TYR A 346 -16.04 -2.28 -16.80
C TYR A 346 -16.37 -0.88 -16.23
N ALA A 347 -16.92 -0.82 -15.02
CA ALA A 347 -17.20 0.46 -14.36
C ALA A 347 -15.92 1.29 -14.13
N ALA A 348 -14.81 0.64 -13.76
CA ALA A 348 -13.53 1.30 -13.59
C ALA A 348 -13.00 1.88 -14.92
N THR A 349 -13.08 1.14 -16.03
CA THR A 349 -12.66 1.65 -17.34
C THR A 349 -13.47 2.88 -17.78
N MET A 350 -14.78 2.88 -17.54
CA MET A 350 -15.64 4.05 -17.81
C MET A 350 -15.29 5.24 -16.92
N SER A 351 -15.00 5.01 -15.65
CA SER A 351 -14.54 6.04 -14.72
C SER A 351 -13.21 6.66 -15.14
N ILE A 352 -12.26 5.82 -15.57
CA ILE A 352 -10.93 6.26 -16.05
C ILE A 352 -11.06 7.11 -17.31
N THR A 353 -11.86 6.68 -18.28
CA THR A 353 -12.09 7.47 -19.51
C THR A 353 -12.72 8.81 -19.19
N THR A 354 -13.66 8.86 -18.25
CA THR A 354 -14.27 10.11 -17.78
C THR A 354 -13.24 11.03 -17.10
N ALA A 355 -12.40 10.50 -16.22
CA ALA A 355 -11.33 11.27 -15.58
C ALA A 355 -10.38 11.90 -16.62
N TYR A 356 -10.00 11.13 -17.63
CA TYR A 356 -9.13 11.59 -18.72
C TYR A 356 -9.78 12.69 -19.55
N LEU A 357 -11.05 12.53 -19.93
CA LEU A 357 -11.81 13.53 -20.68
C LEU A 357 -11.95 14.85 -19.91
N PHE A 358 -12.36 14.77 -18.64
CA PHE A 358 -12.50 15.95 -17.79
C PHE A 358 -11.17 16.65 -17.54
N ARG A 359 -10.09 15.93 -17.31
CA ARG A 359 -8.74 16.49 -17.23
C ARG A 359 -8.41 17.34 -18.46
N ASN A 360 -8.69 16.83 -19.66
CA ASN A 360 -8.42 17.57 -20.90
C ASN A 360 -9.34 18.78 -21.07
N LEU A 361 -10.62 18.65 -20.71
CA LEU A 361 -11.60 19.71 -20.82
C LEU A 361 -11.30 20.86 -19.82
N THR A 362 -10.85 20.55 -18.62
CA THR A 362 -10.56 21.51 -17.56
C THR A 362 -9.09 21.93 -17.49
N ARG A 363 -8.31 21.62 -18.51
CA ARG A 363 -6.85 21.89 -18.55
C ARG A 363 -6.47 23.37 -18.37
N ALA A 364 -7.37 24.30 -18.73
CA ALA A 364 -7.16 25.73 -18.57
C ALA A 364 -7.46 26.24 -17.14
N MET A 365 -8.04 25.40 -16.28
CA MET A 365 -8.37 25.77 -14.89
C MET A 365 -7.17 25.61 -13.95
N PRO A 366 -7.19 26.27 -12.77
CA PRO A 366 -6.18 26.04 -11.73
C PRO A 366 -6.08 24.57 -11.37
N LEU A 367 -4.87 24.07 -11.12
CA LEU A 367 -4.56 22.65 -10.87
C LEU A 367 -5.48 21.98 -9.83
N PRO A 368 -5.78 22.60 -8.66
CA PRO A 368 -6.68 22.00 -7.68
C PRO A 368 -8.10 21.81 -8.19
N VAL A 369 -8.62 22.81 -8.94
CA VAL A 369 -9.98 22.77 -9.50
C VAL A 369 -10.08 21.69 -10.58
N MET A 370 -9.08 21.63 -11.48
CA MET A 370 -8.99 20.59 -12.51
C MET A 370 -9.01 19.18 -11.87
N LEU A 371 -8.24 18.96 -10.80
CA LEU A 371 -8.20 17.68 -10.10
C LEU A 371 -9.54 17.34 -9.44
N LEU A 372 -10.15 18.31 -8.73
CA LEU A 372 -11.46 18.10 -8.11
C LEU A 372 -12.54 17.76 -9.13
N CYS A 373 -12.59 18.46 -10.26
CA CYS A 373 -13.52 18.17 -11.35
C CYS A 373 -13.27 16.79 -11.97
N SER A 374 -12.02 16.44 -12.23
CA SER A 374 -11.65 15.16 -12.84
C SER A 374 -11.95 13.97 -11.93
N VAL A 375 -11.59 14.07 -10.65
CA VAL A 375 -11.86 13.02 -9.66
C VAL A 375 -13.35 12.94 -9.34
N GLY A 376 -14.02 14.08 -9.13
CA GLY A 376 -15.45 14.13 -8.86
C GLY A 376 -16.29 13.51 -9.98
N SER A 377 -16.03 13.89 -11.24
CA SER A 377 -16.70 13.30 -12.40
C SER A 377 -16.45 11.80 -12.54
N ALA A 378 -15.22 11.34 -12.27
CA ALA A 378 -14.88 9.93 -12.29
C ALA A 378 -15.63 9.11 -11.23
N VAL A 379 -15.72 9.63 -10.00
CA VAL A 379 -16.47 9.00 -8.88
C VAL A 379 -17.96 8.91 -9.19
N VAL A 380 -18.55 10.00 -9.70
CA VAL A 380 -19.97 10.02 -10.10
C VAL A 380 -20.22 9.01 -11.22
N MET A 381 -19.39 8.98 -12.27
CA MET A 381 -19.53 8.03 -13.37
C MET A 381 -19.39 6.58 -12.90
N TYR A 382 -18.43 6.31 -12.01
CA TYR A 382 -18.27 4.99 -11.41
C TYR A 382 -19.53 4.53 -10.69
N GLY A 383 -20.09 5.39 -9.83
CA GLY A 383 -21.33 5.11 -9.11
C GLY A 383 -22.54 4.88 -10.04
N VAL A 384 -22.70 5.73 -11.05
CA VAL A 384 -23.80 5.60 -12.04
C VAL A 384 -23.69 4.28 -12.80
N VAL A 385 -22.49 3.92 -13.29
CA VAL A 385 -22.30 2.66 -14.03
C VAL A 385 -22.56 1.44 -13.15
N LEU A 386 -22.14 1.46 -11.88
CA LEU A 386 -22.43 0.38 -10.94
C LEU A 386 -23.92 0.19 -10.70
N LEU A 387 -24.65 1.28 -10.47
CA LEU A 387 -26.12 1.26 -10.28
C LEU A 387 -26.85 0.74 -11.53
N LEU A 388 -26.39 1.12 -12.73
CA LEU A 388 -26.95 0.61 -13.98
C LEU A 388 -26.69 -0.89 -14.17
N LEU A 389 -25.48 -1.35 -13.85
CA LEU A 389 -25.11 -2.78 -13.95
C LEU A 389 -25.90 -3.62 -12.95
N GLU A 390 -26.09 -3.14 -11.73
CA GLU A 390 -26.91 -3.82 -10.73
C GLU A 390 -28.38 -3.91 -11.15
N LYS A 391 -28.96 -2.82 -11.65
CA LYS A 391 -30.33 -2.78 -12.14
C LYS A 391 -30.55 -3.70 -13.33
N THR A 392 -29.59 -3.76 -14.27
CA THR A 392 -29.65 -4.71 -15.40
C THR A 392 -29.49 -6.15 -14.95
N ALA A 393 -28.62 -6.45 -14.00
CA ALA A 393 -28.45 -7.79 -13.43
C ALA A 393 -29.71 -8.27 -12.71
N ASN A 394 -30.37 -7.40 -11.95
CA ASN A 394 -31.63 -7.70 -11.27
C ASN A 394 -32.77 -7.93 -12.26
N ARG A 395 -32.95 -7.08 -13.29
CA ARG A 395 -33.92 -7.29 -14.37
C ARG A 395 -33.72 -8.61 -15.12
N LEU A 396 -32.46 -8.98 -15.40
CA LEU A 396 -32.15 -10.28 -16.03
C LEU A 396 -32.49 -11.47 -15.13
N ARG A 397 -32.32 -11.35 -13.81
CA ARG A 397 -32.73 -12.37 -12.85
C ARG A 397 -34.26 -12.50 -12.79
N GLU A 398 -34.98 -11.39 -12.72
CA GLU A 398 -36.43 -11.38 -12.75
C GLU A 398 -36.98 -11.94 -14.06
N GLY A 399 -36.41 -11.55 -15.22
CA GLY A 399 -36.81 -12.07 -16.53
C GLY A 399 -36.51 -13.57 -16.76
N LEU A 400 -35.47 -14.12 -16.09
CA LEU A 400 -35.17 -15.55 -16.08
C LEU A 400 -36.13 -16.32 -15.16
N CYS A 401 -36.56 -15.76 -14.03
CA CYS A 401 -37.59 -16.35 -13.19
C CYS A 401 -38.93 -16.43 -13.92
N PHE A 402 -39.28 -15.44 -14.74
CA PHE A 402 -40.56 -15.41 -15.51
C PHE A 402 -40.58 -16.41 -16.69
N ARG A 403 -39.42 -16.91 -17.14
CA ARG A 403 -39.31 -17.93 -18.19
C ARG A 403 -39.30 -19.38 -17.67
N MET A 404 -39.23 -19.58 -16.37
CA MET A 404 -39.22 -20.90 -15.73
C MET A 404 -40.55 -21.21 -14.98
N VAL A 405 -41.56 -20.37 -15.10
CA VAL A 405 -42.95 -20.61 -14.78
C VAL A 405 -43.74 -20.68 -16.08
#